data_f81843a7b77d70546b79d71f19ca0a76
#
_entry.id   f81843a7b77d70546b79d71f19ca0a76
#
_cell.length_a   1.000
_cell.length_b   1.000
_cell.length_c   1.000
_cell.angle_alpha   90.00
_cell.angle_beta   90.00
_cell.angle_gamma   90.00
#
_symmetry.space_group_name_H-M   'P 1'
#
loop_
_entity.id
_entity.type
_entity.pdbx_description
1 polymer ?
#
loop_
_entity_poly.entity_id
_entity_poly.type
_entity_poly.pdbx_seq_one_letter_code
_entity_poly.pdbx_strand_id
1 'polypeptide(L)'
;AKVAIGDRQEYFYQKAIEVLGKIATVSLPSLPKFDEAFIKFELSLFDTWMLDKALKVTLTESERNDLNEAYDYLTANCLMQEQIAMHRDYHSRNLMVCQNDELAVIDFQDMVKGPLCYDLASIVYDCYVVLDKALVNNLTIRAYDLYQSKGFLKDLSYEKFLNQLRLTSLQRHVKVLGIFCRLSIRDGKDGYLKDLPRVINYVLTECGDDPKLLKLKQLIEKYVVGKF
;
A
#
# COMPACT_ATOMS: atom_id res chain seq x y z
N ALA A 1 -7.82 -16.22 -6.18
CA ALA A 1 -6.57 -16.62 -5.52
C ALA A 1 -6.80 -17.62 -4.39
N LYS A 2 -7.74 -17.38 -3.43
CA LYS A 2 -8.03 -18.34 -2.34
C LYS A 2 -8.35 -19.77 -2.83
N VAL A 3 -9.04 -19.91 -3.95
CA VAL A 3 -9.42 -21.22 -4.49
C VAL A 3 -8.22 -21.97 -5.09
N ALA A 4 -7.21 -21.25 -5.57
CA ALA A 4 -6.06 -21.85 -6.25
C ALA A 4 -4.94 -22.32 -5.32
N ILE A 5 -4.83 -21.74 -4.11
CA ILE A 5 -3.71 -22.01 -3.20
C ILE A 5 -4.11 -22.84 -1.95
N GLY A 6 -5.41 -22.87 -1.57
CA GLY A 6 -5.91 -23.67 -0.44
C GLY A 6 -5.05 -23.53 0.82
N ASP A 7 -4.73 -24.66 1.46
CA ASP A 7 -3.91 -24.72 2.68
C ASP A 7 -2.44 -24.37 2.45
N ARG A 8 -2.03 -24.08 1.19
CA ARG A 8 -0.66 -23.69 0.83
C ARG A 8 -0.46 -22.17 0.80
N GLN A 9 -1.32 -21.38 1.45
CA GLN A 9 -1.26 -19.93 1.45
C GLN A 9 0.11 -19.42 1.89
N GLU A 10 0.61 -19.86 3.03
CA GLU A 10 1.92 -19.43 3.55
C GLU A 10 3.04 -19.70 2.55
N TYR A 11 3.09 -20.89 1.96
CA TYR A 11 4.10 -21.27 0.98
C TYR A 11 4.13 -20.31 -0.22
N PHE A 12 2.98 -19.95 -0.80
CA PHE A 12 2.94 -19.06 -1.96
C PHE A 12 3.24 -17.60 -1.59
N TYR A 13 2.85 -17.16 -0.38
CA TYR A 13 3.23 -15.82 0.08
C TYR A 13 4.73 -15.72 0.38
N GLN A 14 5.36 -16.76 0.91
CA GLN A 14 6.82 -16.81 1.05
C GLN A 14 7.52 -16.73 -0.30
N LYS A 15 7.05 -17.45 -1.31
CA LYS A 15 7.53 -17.32 -2.69
C LYS A 15 7.32 -15.91 -3.25
N ALA A 16 6.20 -15.27 -2.94
CA ALA A 16 5.97 -13.88 -3.35
C ALA A 16 7.02 -12.94 -2.74
N ILE A 17 7.42 -13.12 -1.48
CA ILE A 17 8.53 -12.34 -0.88
C ILE A 17 9.86 -12.59 -1.63
N GLU A 18 10.16 -13.83 -2.03
CA GLU A 18 11.36 -14.13 -2.82
C GLU A 18 11.36 -13.42 -4.19
N VAL A 19 10.19 -13.37 -4.85
CA VAL A 19 10.02 -12.65 -6.12
C VAL A 19 10.20 -11.14 -5.92
N LEU A 20 9.70 -10.55 -4.82
CA LEU A 20 9.98 -9.14 -4.47
C LEU A 20 11.49 -8.86 -4.39
N GLY A 21 12.23 -9.75 -3.78
CA GLY A 21 13.69 -9.61 -3.73
C GLY A 21 14.36 -9.63 -5.11
N LYS A 22 13.78 -10.31 -6.09
CA LYS A 22 14.26 -10.30 -7.49
C LYS A 22 13.87 -8.99 -8.16
N ILE A 23 12.63 -8.53 -8.02
CA ILE A 23 12.14 -7.26 -8.56
C ILE A 23 13.00 -6.10 -8.04
N ALA A 24 13.28 -6.06 -6.73
CA ALA A 24 14.08 -5.02 -6.09
C ALA A 24 15.48 -4.85 -6.72
N THR A 25 16.04 -5.91 -7.29
CA THR A 25 17.38 -5.89 -7.95
C THR A 25 17.33 -5.53 -9.44
N VAL A 26 16.15 -5.35 -10.00
CA VAL A 26 16.02 -4.95 -11.42
C VAL A 26 16.56 -3.53 -11.60
N SER A 27 17.50 -3.38 -12.53
CA SER A 27 18.06 -2.08 -12.89
C SER A 27 17.60 -1.70 -14.30
N LEU A 28 16.60 -0.83 -14.36
CA LEU A 28 16.09 -0.27 -15.59
C LEU A 28 16.20 1.26 -15.53
N PRO A 29 17.20 1.87 -16.20
CA PRO A 29 17.41 3.32 -16.13
C PRO A 29 16.22 4.15 -16.61
N SER A 30 15.34 3.57 -17.42
CA SER A 30 14.15 4.22 -18.00
C SER A 30 12.92 4.21 -17.09
N LEU A 31 12.97 3.57 -15.92
CA LEU A 31 11.82 3.57 -15.02
C LEU A 31 11.48 5.00 -14.55
N PRO A 32 10.24 5.45 -14.71
CA PRO A 32 9.78 6.71 -14.13
C PRO A 32 10.01 6.72 -12.62
N LYS A 33 10.21 7.90 -12.05
CA LYS A 33 10.36 8.05 -10.60
C LYS A 33 9.01 8.18 -9.92
N PHE A 34 8.86 7.49 -8.81
CA PHE A 34 7.76 7.72 -7.86
C PHE A 34 8.16 8.88 -6.94
N ASP A 35 8.17 10.09 -7.53
CA ASP A 35 8.61 11.32 -6.89
C ASP A 35 7.51 11.96 -6.02
N GLU A 36 7.85 13.10 -5.41
CA GLU A 36 6.93 13.83 -4.54
C GLU A 36 5.62 14.18 -5.23
N ALA A 37 5.69 14.67 -6.47
CA ALA A 37 4.50 15.06 -7.23
C ALA A 37 3.60 13.86 -7.50
N PHE A 38 4.20 12.71 -7.82
CA PHE A 38 3.47 11.47 -8.04
C PHE A 38 2.79 10.96 -6.76
N ILE A 39 3.51 10.96 -5.63
CA ILE A 39 2.97 10.52 -4.33
C ILE A 39 1.79 11.42 -3.92
N LYS A 40 1.95 12.72 -4.00
CA LYS A 40 0.89 13.70 -3.68
C LYS A 40 -0.32 13.57 -4.61
N PHE A 41 -0.09 13.32 -5.91
CA PHE A 41 -1.17 13.01 -6.83
C PHE A 41 -1.94 11.75 -6.40
N GLU A 42 -1.26 10.67 -6.03
CA GLU A 42 -1.95 9.45 -5.55
C GLU A 42 -2.77 9.72 -4.27
N LEU A 43 -2.23 10.47 -3.32
CA LEU A 43 -2.95 10.85 -2.10
C LEU A 43 -4.18 11.72 -2.40
N SER A 44 -4.08 12.67 -3.34
CA SER A 44 -5.19 13.55 -3.72
C SER A 44 -6.40 12.82 -4.33
N LEU A 45 -6.25 11.54 -4.72
CA LEU A 45 -7.38 10.72 -5.16
C LEU A 45 -8.40 10.51 -4.04
N PHE A 46 -7.97 10.47 -2.77
CA PHE A 46 -8.86 10.44 -1.61
C PHE A 46 -9.73 11.69 -1.53
N ASP A 47 -9.14 12.88 -1.66
CA ASP A 47 -9.87 14.15 -1.66
C ASP A 47 -10.91 14.21 -2.77
N THR A 48 -10.42 13.92 -4.00
CA THR A 48 -11.21 14.11 -5.20
C THR A 48 -12.36 13.12 -5.29
N TRP A 49 -12.08 11.85 -5.03
CA TRP A 49 -13.05 10.80 -5.33
C TRP A 49 -13.84 10.34 -4.11
N MET A 50 -13.20 10.25 -2.93
CA MET A 50 -13.93 9.85 -1.73
C MET A 50 -14.60 11.05 -1.07
N LEU A 51 -13.87 12.09 -0.70
CA LEU A 51 -14.46 13.21 0.02
C LEU A 51 -15.40 14.03 -0.86
N ASP A 52 -14.92 14.53 -2.02
CA ASP A 52 -15.74 15.39 -2.89
C ASP A 52 -16.80 14.60 -3.67
N LYS A 53 -16.40 13.62 -4.49
CA LYS A 53 -17.33 12.98 -5.43
C LYS A 53 -18.29 12.00 -4.76
N ALA A 54 -17.82 11.13 -3.88
CA ALA A 54 -18.65 10.12 -3.24
C ALA A 54 -19.44 10.68 -2.04
N LEU A 55 -18.78 11.39 -1.12
CA LEU A 55 -19.35 11.81 0.15
C LEU A 55 -19.87 13.25 0.17
N LYS A 56 -19.55 14.06 -0.87
CA LYS A 56 -19.93 15.49 -0.96
C LYS A 56 -19.46 16.32 0.24
N VAL A 57 -18.30 15.98 0.78
CA VAL A 57 -17.70 16.65 1.92
C VAL A 57 -16.84 17.83 1.45
N THR A 58 -17.07 18.99 2.03
CA THR A 58 -16.19 20.16 1.90
C THR A 58 -15.44 20.33 3.23
N LEU A 59 -14.11 20.16 3.20
CA LEU A 59 -13.27 20.38 4.38
C LEU A 59 -13.16 21.88 4.71
N THR A 60 -13.12 22.20 5.99
CA THR A 60 -12.72 23.53 6.43
C THR A 60 -11.23 23.78 6.11
N GLU A 61 -10.78 25.03 6.16
CA GLU A 61 -9.39 25.38 5.92
C GLU A 61 -8.45 24.67 6.92
N SER A 62 -8.83 24.59 8.20
CA SER A 62 -8.07 23.87 9.22
C SER A 62 -7.96 22.38 8.89
N GLU A 63 -9.07 21.72 8.53
CA GLU A 63 -9.07 20.31 8.16
C GLU A 63 -8.26 20.04 6.89
N ARG A 64 -8.26 20.97 5.94
CA ARG A 64 -7.42 20.89 4.74
C ARG A 64 -5.93 20.94 5.10
N ASN A 65 -5.55 21.82 6.01
CA ASN A 65 -4.18 21.93 6.50
C ASN A 65 -3.75 20.67 7.25
N ASP A 66 -4.60 20.16 8.16
CA ASP A 66 -4.36 18.90 8.89
C ASP A 66 -4.14 17.72 7.93
N LEU A 67 -4.92 17.64 6.85
CA LEU A 67 -4.79 16.59 5.83
C LEU A 67 -3.49 16.73 5.03
N ASN A 68 -3.13 17.96 4.65
CA ASN A 68 -1.89 18.23 3.93
C ASN A 68 -0.65 17.89 4.78
N GLU A 69 -0.66 18.19 6.08
CA GLU A 69 0.43 17.80 7.00
C GLU A 69 0.61 16.29 7.05
N ALA A 70 -0.50 15.53 7.10
CA ALA A 70 -0.44 14.07 7.04
C ALA A 70 0.11 13.58 5.69
N TYR A 71 -0.28 14.19 4.57
CA TYR A 71 0.24 13.86 3.24
C TYR A 71 1.74 14.14 3.12
N ASP A 72 2.19 15.27 3.64
CA ASP A 72 3.62 15.61 3.65
C ASP A 72 4.43 14.61 4.48
N TYR A 73 3.89 14.17 5.62
CA TYR A 73 4.53 13.15 6.45
C TYR A 73 4.64 11.80 5.73
N LEU A 74 3.57 11.34 5.09
CA LEU A 74 3.57 10.09 4.32
C LEU A 74 4.48 10.17 3.10
N THR A 75 4.49 11.31 2.42
CA THR A 75 5.37 11.57 1.28
C THR A 75 6.84 11.52 1.69
N ALA A 76 7.20 12.18 2.78
CA ALA A 76 8.56 12.16 3.32
C ALA A 76 9.01 10.73 3.66
N ASN A 77 8.12 9.90 4.26
CA ASN A 77 8.42 8.49 4.51
C ASN A 77 8.73 7.71 3.23
N CYS A 78 7.99 7.94 2.15
CA CYS A 78 8.24 7.26 0.88
C CYS A 78 9.58 7.70 0.24
N LEU A 79 9.89 9.00 0.30
CA LEU A 79 11.08 9.55 -0.34
C LEU A 79 12.37 9.20 0.40
N MET A 80 12.32 9.01 1.73
CA MET A 80 13.51 8.68 2.54
C MET A 80 13.99 7.24 2.41
N GLN A 81 13.15 6.33 1.90
CA GLN A 81 13.49 4.93 1.73
C GLN A 81 14.43 4.70 0.56
N GLU A 82 15.12 3.55 0.56
CA GLU A 82 15.84 3.09 -0.63
C GLU A 82 14.86 2.99 -1.81
N GLN A 83 15.27 3.58 -2.95
CA GLN A 83 14.44 3.63 -4.16
C GLN A 83 14.83 2.49 -5.10
N ILE A 84 13.93 1.54 -5.30
CA ILE A 84 14.13 0.31 -6.08
C ILE A 84 13.13 0.24 -7.24
N ALA A 85 13.28 -0.77 -8.11
CA ALA A 85 12.23 -1.10 -9.05
C ALA A 85 10.99 -1.58 -8.28
N MET A 86 9.85 -0.95 -8.52
CA MET A 86 8.60 -1.14 -7.81
C MET A 86 7.49 -1.47 -8.82
N HIS A 87 6.78 -2.56 -8.56
CA HIS A 87 5.69 -3.03 -9.41
C HIS A 87 4.43 -2.14 -9.31
N ARG A 88 4.19 -1.51 -8.14
CA ARG A 88 3.03 -0.70 -7.73
C ARG A 88 1.77 -1.49 -7.39
N ASP A 89 1.44 -2.51 -8.16
CA ASP A 89 0.23 -3.32 -7.97
C ASP A 89 0.59 -4.78 -7.64
N TYR A 90 1.55 -4.97 -6.70
CA TYR A 90 2.04 -6.29 -6.26
C TYR A 90 1.12 -6.90 -5.21
N HIS A 91 -0.12 -7.19 -5.58
CA HIS A 91 -1.13 -7.79 -4.72
C HIS A 91 -1.57 -9.17 -5.26
N SER A 92 -2.35 -9.91 -4.45
CA SER A 92 -2.73 -11.30 -4.73
C SER A 92 -3.43 -11.53 -6.08
N ARG A 93 -4.10 -10.51 -6.64
CA ARG A 93 -4.79 -10.62 -7.95
C ARG A 93 -3.82 -10.59 -9.13
N ASN A 94 -2.62 -10.07 -8.94
CA ASN A 94 -1.59 -9.95 -9.99
C ASN A 94 -0.50 -11.02 -9.84
N LEU A 95 -0.69 -12.00 -8.96
CA LEU A 95 0.18 -13.15 -8.80
C LEU A 95 -0.53 -14.41 -9.29
N MET A 96 0.07 -15.10 -10.26
CA MET A 96 -0.45 -16.32 -10.86
C MET A 96 0.41 -17.50 -10.46
N VAL A 97 -0.23 -18.55 -9.93
CA VAL A 97 0.43 -19.84 -9.69
C VAL A 97 0.51 -20.57 -11.02
N CYS A 98 1.73 -20.84 -11.47
CA CYS A 98 2.04 -21.57 -12.69
C CYS A 98 2.28 -23.06 -12.39
N GLN A 99 2.62 -23.83 -13.45
CA GLN A 99 3.09 -25.21 -13.29
C GLN A 99 4.36 -25.24 -12.41
N ASN A 100 4.57 -26.34 -11.70
CA ASN A 100 5.70 -26.53 -10.79
C ASN A 100 5.75 -25.52 -9.62
N ASP A 101 4.60 -24.95 -9.26
CA ASP A 101 4.49 -23.96 -8.16
C ASP A 101 5.30 -22.67 -8.36
N GLU A 102 5.67 -22.36 -9.59
CA GLU A 102 6.25 -21.06 -9.91
C GLU A 102 5.22 -19.93 -9.79
N LEU A 103 5.68 -18.72 -9.44
CA LEU A 103 4.83 -17.52 -9.45
C LEU A 103 5.19 -16.65 -10.65
N ALA A 104 4.19 -16.36 -11.50
CA ALA A 104 4.26 -15.30 -12.49
C ALA A 104 3.62 -14.02 -11.93
N VAL A 105 4.26 -12.90 -12.21
CA VAL A 105 3.77 -11.56 -11.90
C VAL A 105 3.26 -10.92 -13.18
N ILE A 106 2.02 -10.46 -13.17
CA ILE A 106 1.36 -9.81 -14.31
C ILE A 106 1.09 -8.34 -13.99
N ASP A 107 0.75 -7.55 -15.01
CA ASP A 107 0.36 -6.14 -14.86
C ASP A 107 1.53 -5.22 -14.45
N PHE A 108 2.71 -5.47 -15.05
CA PHE A 108 3.98 -4.82 -14.71
C PHE A 108 4.30 -3.58 -15.58
N GLN A 109 3.45 -3.20 -16.53
CA GLN A 109 3.67 -2.08 -17.44
C GLN A 109 3.76 -0.71 -16.75
N ASP A 110 3.19 -0.59 -15.54
CA ASP A 110 3.18 0.63 -14.74
C ASP A 110 4.27 0.66 -13.66
N MET A 111 5.33 -0.15 -13.82
CA MET A 111 6.47 -0.15 -12.91
C MET A 111 7.15 1.22 -12.87
N VAL A 112 7.65 1.58 -11.69
CA VAL A 112 8.38 2.82 -11.45
C VAL A 112 9.57 2.56 -10.52
N LYS A 113 10.43 3.55 -10.33
CA LYS A 113 11.43 3.54 -9.27
C LYS A 113 10.84 4.21 -8.04
N GLY A 114 10.66 3.45 -6.96
CA GLY A 114 9.94 3.90 -5.76
C GLY A 114 10.39 3.22 -4.46
N PRO A 115 9.71 3.53 -3.33
CA PRO A 115 10.13 3.11 -2.00
C PRO A 115 10.12 1.59 -1.80
N LEU A 116 11.15 1.09 -1.15
CA LEU A 116 11.39 -0.34 -0.87
C LEU A 116 10.19 -1.06 -0.25
N CYS A 117 9.46 -0.40 0.64
CA CYS A 117 8.34 -1.02 1.36
C CYS A 117 7.03 -1.08 0.56
N TYR A 118 6.92 -0.45 -0.64
CA TYR A 118 5.63 -0.28 -1.31
C TYR A 118 4.99 -1.60 -1.74
N ASP A 119 5.73 -2.43 -2.47
CA ASP A 119 5.22 -3.71 -2.95
C ASP A 119 5.06 -4.72 -1.81
N LEU A 120 5.93 -4.65 -0.79
CA LEU A 120 5.74 -5.43 0.43
C LEU A 120 4.43 -5.06 1.13
N ALA A 121 4.16 -3.77 1.32
CA ALA A 121 2.89 -3.30 1.86
C ALA A 121 1.69 -3.79 1.04
N SER A 122 1.85 -3.80 -0.30
CA SER A 122 0.83 -4.24 -1.24
C SER A 122 0.41 -5.70 -1.04
N ILE A 123 1.35 -6.58 -0.74
CA ILE A 123 1.08 -8.00 -0.58
C ILE A 123 0.71 -8.40 0.86
N VAL A 124 1.33 -7.81 1.89
CA VAL A 124 1.06 -8.19 3.28
C VAL A 124 -0.18 -7.51 3.86
N TYR A 125 -0.55 -6.33 3.35
CA TYR A 125 -1.76 -5.58 3.70
C TYR A 125 -2.67 -5.42 2.47
N ASP A 126 -2.91 -6.53 1.78
CA ASP A 126 -3.68 -6.58 0.54
C ASP A 126 -5.14 -6.12 0.76
N CYS A 127 -5.63 -5.26 -0.12
CA CYS A 127 -7.00 -4.77 -0.07
C CYS A 127 -8.05 -5.83 -0.39
N TYR A 128 -7.66 -6.97 -0.96
CA TYR A 128 -8.56 -8.04 -1.42
C TYR A 128 -8.53 -9.29 -0.54
N VAL A 129 -7.44 -9.52 0.18
CA VAL A 129 -7.21 -10.70 1.02
C VAL A 129 -6.69 -10.26 2.38
N VAL A 130 -7.32 -10.73 3.45
CA VAL A 130 -6.82 -10.54 4.81
C VAL A 130 -5.92 -11.72 5.16
N LEU A 131 -4.70 -11.44 5.53
CA LEU A 131 -3.78 -12.40 6.11
C LEU A 131 -3.91 -12.35 7.64
N ASP A 132 -3.70 -13.48 8.30
CA ASP A 132 -3.60 -13.48 9.75
C ASP A 132 -2.33 -12.76 10.23
N LYS A 133 -2.36 -12.29 11.48
CA LYS A 133 -1.26 -11.49 12.04
C LYS A 133 0.06 -12.26 12.14
N ALA A 134 0.01 -13.56 12.40
CA ALA A 134 1.21 -14.38 12.52
C ALA A 134 1.88 -14.50 11.14
N LEU A 135 1.10 -14.75 10.09
CA LEU A 135 1.61 -14.81 8.72
C LEU A 135 2.18 -13.47 8.27
N VAL A 136 1.47 -12.35 8.52
CA VAL A 136 1.99 -10.99 8.21
C VAL A 136 3.34 -10.76 8.88
N ASN A 137 3.47 -11.10 10.17
CA ASN A 137 4.71 -10.95 10.91
C ASN A 137 5.84 -11.80 10.31
N ASN A 138 5.59 -13.08 10.03
CA ASN A 138 6.57 -13.99 9.43
C ASN A 138 7.06 -13.49 8.05
N LEU A 139 6.12 -13.04 7.21
CA LEU A 139 6.45 -12.49 5.88
C LEU A 139 7.25 -11.20 5.98
N THR A 140 6.95 -10.35 6.95
CA THR A 140 7.65 -9.09 7.16
C THR A 140 9.08 -9.31 7.67
N ILE A 141 9.30 -10.26 8.60
CA ILE A 141 10.63 -10.66 9.05
C ILE A 141 11.43 -11.21 7.86
N ARG A 142 10.84 -12.12 7.09
CA ARG A 142 11.47 -12.71 5.90
C ARG A 142 11.86 -11.65 4.87
N ALA A 143 11.00 -10.65 4.64
CA ALA A 143 11.29 -9.55 3.74
C ALA A 143 12.43 -8.68 4.26
N TYR A 144 12.46 -8.37 5.56
CA TYR A 144 13.54 -7.62 6.18
C TYR A 144 14.88 -8.33 6.00
N ASP A 145 14.96 -9.62 6.34
CA ASP A 145 16.18 -10.42 6.20
C ASP A 145 16.65 -10.49 4.74
N LEU A 146 15.70 -10.67 3.81
CA LEU A 146 15.98 -10.69 2.37
C LEU A 146 16.55 -9.35 1.89
N TYR A 147 15.92 -8.22 2.26
CA TYR A 147 16.38 -6.90 1.87
C TYR A 147 17.72 -6.54 2.52
N GLN A 148 17.94 -6.96 3.76
CA GLN A 148 19.22 -6.79 4.44
C GLN A 148 20.33 -7.58 3.74
N SER A 149 20.09 -8.84 3.39
CA SER A 149 21.05 -9.68 2.65
C SER A 149 21.44 -9.14 1.28
N LYS A 150 20.55 -8.34 0.68
CA LYS A 150 20.78 -7.65 -0.59
C LYS A 150 21.38 -6.25 -0.45
N GLY A 151 21.62 -5.78 0.77
CA GLY A 151 22.26 -4.50 1.06
C GLY A 151 21.34 -3.27 0.95
N PHE A 152 20.00 -3.46 0.86
CA PHE A 152 19.07 -2.34 0.74
C PHE A 152 18.79 -1.61 2.06
N LEU A 153 18.92 -2.29 3.21
CA LEU A 153 18.55 -1.70 4.50
C LEU A 153 19.71 -1.06 5.24
N LYS A 154 20.96 -1.36 4.82
CA LYS A 154 22.19 -0.89 5.51
C LYS A 154 22.06 -1.03 7.05
N ASP A 155 22.05 0.11 7.76
CA ASP A 155 21.96 0.17 9.23
C ASP A 155 20.52 0.40 9.74
N LEU A 156 19.51 0.14 8.92
CA LEU A 156 18.12 0.32 9.31
C LEU A 156 17.68 -0.80 10.27
N SER A 157 17.28 -0.45 11.51
CA SER A 157 16.75 -1.43 12.45
C SER A 157 15.39 -1.98 12.00
N TYR A 158 15.05 -3.19 12.45
CA TYR A 158 13.75 -3.82 12.14
C TYR A 158 12.57 -2.93 12.58
N GLU A 159 12.67 -2.29 13.75
CA GLU A 159 11.64 -1.38 14.24
C GLU A 159 11.41 -0.19 13.29
N LYS A 160 12.47 0.44 12.82
CA LYS A 160 12.38 1.53 11.83
C LYS A 160 11.82 1.05 10.50
N PHE A 161 12.21 -0.16 10.06
CA PHE A 161 11.65 -0.78 8.86
C PHE A 161 10.15 -1.01 8.99
N LEU A 162 9.68 -1.55 10.14
CA LEU A 162 8.25 -1.72 10.41
C LEU A 162 7.49 -0.40 10.36
N ASN A 163 8.06 0.65 10.92
CA ASN A 163 7.43 1.98 10.86
C ASN A 163 7.36 2.51 9.42
N GLN A 164 8.44 2.35 8.63
CA GLN A 164 8.42 2.70 7.21
C GLN A 164 7.37 1.90 6.43
N LEU A 165 7.26 0.60 6.69
CA LEU A 165 6.27 -0.28 6.08
C LEU A 165 4.85 0.17 6.44
N ARG A 166 4.56 0.45 7.72
CA ARG A 166 3.27 0.93 8.20
C ARG A 166 2.86 2.24 7.51
N LEU A 167 3.75 3.22 7.46
CA LEU A 167 3.48 4.52 6.83
C LEU A 167 3.30 4.40 5.30
N THR A 168 4.06 3.50 4.66
CA THR A 168 3.90 3.23 3.22
C THR A 168 2.56 2.53 2.95
N SER A 169 2.16 1.60 3.81
CA SER A 169 0.85 0.95 3.73
C SER A 169 -0.27 1.97 3.88
N LEU A 170 -0.17 2.88 4.85
CA LEU A 170 -1.14 3.96 5.05
C LEU A 170 -1.26 4.86 3.81
N GLN A 171 -0.14 5.29 3.20
CA GLN A 171 -0.16 6.05 1.96
C GLN A 171 -0.95 5.32 0.86
N ARG A 172 -0.68 4.02 0.68
CA ARG A 172 -1.38 3.19 -0.30
C ARG A 172 -2.87 3.05 0.01
N HIS A 173 -3.25 2.82 1.27
CA HIS A 173 -4.65 2.65 1.65
C HIS A 173 -5.45 3.94 1.52
N VAL A 174 -4.88 5.09 1.87
CA VAL A 174 -5.51 6.40 1.62
C VAL A 174 -5.77 6.59 0.11
N LYS A 175 -4.77 6.32 -0.74
CA LYS A 175 -4.95 6.30 -2.20
C LYS A 175 -6.08 5.35 -2.64
N VAL A 176 -6.10 4.12 -2.11
CA VAL A 176 -7.06 3.08 -2.50
C VAL A 176 -8.50 3.48 -2.15
N LEU A 177 -8.74 4.17 -1.02
CA LEU A 177 -10.05 4.72 -0.70
C LEU A 177 -10.57 5.60 -1.85
N GLY A 178 -9.74 6.47 -2.39
CA GLY A 178 -10.09 7.29 -3.55
C GLY A 178 -10.25 6.48 -4.83
N ILE A 179 -9.35 5.52 -5.07
CA ILE A 179 -9.41 4.67 -6.28
C ILE A 179 -10.71 3.86 -6.33
N PHE A 180 -11.13 3.24 -5.24
CA PHE A 180 -12.35 2.42 -5.24
C PHE A 180 -13.60 3.27 -5.52
N CYS A 181 -13.68 4.48 -4.96
CA CYS A 181 -14.73 5.44 -5.31
C CYS A 181 -14.66 5.87 -6.79
N ARG A 182 -13.45 6.12 -7.32
CA ARG A 182 -13.26 6.47 -8.73
C ARG A 182 -13.73 5.36 -9.67
N LEU A 183 -13.36 4.11 -9.37
CA LEU A 183 -13.77 2.95 -10.18
C LEU A 183 -15.28 2.77 -10.21
N SER A 184 -15.97 3.03 -9.10
CA SER A 184 -17.44 3.01 -9.06
C SER A 184 -18.03 4.18 -9.85
N ILE A 185 -17.67 5.42 -9.51
CA ILE A 185 -18.32 6.62 -10.02
C ILE A 185 -17.99 6.86 -11.51
N ARG A 186 -16.74 6.69 -11.91
CA ARG A 186 -16.26 6.96 -13.27
C ARG A 186 -16.46 5.77 -14.21
N ASP A 187 -16.15 4.57 -13.71
CA ASP A 187 -16.00 3.37 -14.55
C ASP A 187 -17.16 2.38 -14.35
N GLY A 188 -18.14 2.68 -13.48
CA GLY A 188 -19.31 1.82 -13.20
C GLY A 188 -18.95 0.48 -12.55
N LYS A 189 -17.79 0.38 -11.87
CA LYS A 189 -17.28 -0.84 -11.26
C LYS A 189 -17.55 -0.88 -9.75
N ASP A 190 -18.81 -1.05 -9.35
CA ASP A 190 -19.24 -1.01 -7.94
C ASP A 190 -18.71 -2.15 -7.08
N GLY A 191 -18.25 -3.23 -7.72
CA GLY A 191 -17.72 -4.41 -7.00
C GLY A 191 -16.54 -4.14 -6.06
N TYR A 192 -15.87 -2.98 -6.17
CA TYR A 192 -14.78 -2.56 -5.29
C TYR A 192 -15.26 -1.89 -4.00
N LEU A 193 -16.47 -1.33 -3.98
CA LEU A 193 -17.02 -0.65 -2.80
C LEU A 193 -17.15 -1.58 -1.59
N LYS A 194 -17.44 -2.87 -1.80
CA LYS A 194 -17.51 -3.87 -0.74
C LYS A 194 -16.20 -4.08 0.03
N ASP A 195 -15.06 -3.67 -0.54
CA ASP A 195 -13.75 -3.78 0.10
C ASP A 195 -13.38 -2.51 0.90
N LEU A 196 -14.14 -1.41 0.75
CA LEU A 196 -13.90 -0.14 1.47
C LEU A 196 -13.90 -0.29 3.00
N PRO A 197 -14.85 -1.00 3.66
CA PRO A 197 -14.83 -1.14 5.11
C PRO A 197 -13.51 -1.75 5.63
N ARG A 198 -12.92 -2.68 4.90
CA ARG A 198 -11.60 -3.25 5.22
C ARG A 198 -10.50 -2.23 5.11
N VAL A 199 -10.45 -1.48 4.00
CA VAL A 199 -9.42 -0.46 3.76
C VAL A 199 -9.53 0.67 4.79
N ILE A 200 -10.75 1.10 5.15
CA ILE A 200 -10.99 2.07 6.22
C ILE A 200 -10.40 1.57 7.54
N ASN A 201 -10.65 0.30 7.90
CA ASN A 201 -10.08 -0.29 9.11
C ASN A 201 -8.56 -0.34 9.09
N TYR A 202 -7.94 -0.62 7.93
CA TYR A 202 -6.48 -0.54 7.77
C TYR A 202 -5.99 0.88 8.03
N VAL A 203 -6.60 1.90 7.42
CA VAL A 203 -6.22 3.31 7.61
C VAL A 203 -6.27 3.70 9.09
N LEU A 204 -7.37 3.36 9.80
CA LEU A 204 -7.52 3.68 11.22
C LEU A 204 -6.46 2.97 12.09
N THR A 205 -6.18 1.70 11.79
CA THR A 205 -5.17 0.89 12.50
C THR A 205 -3.76 1.41 12.25
N GLU A 206 -3.45 1.78 11.01
CA GLU A 206 -2.14 2.27 10.60
C GLU A 206 -1.85 3.70 11.10
N CYS A 207 -2.87 4.54 11.24
CA CYS A 207 -2.72 5.81 11.95
C CYS A 207 -2.31 5.57 13.41
N GLY A 208 -2.91 4.56 14.08
CA GLY A 208 -2.60 4.21 15.46
C GLY A 208 -2.72 5.41 16.39
N ASP A 209 -1.71 5.56 17.26
CA ASP A 209 -1.55 6.69 18.18
C ASP A 209 -0.43 7.64 17.75
N ASP A 210 -0.02 7.62 16.47
CA ASP A 210 1.00 8.50 15.93
C ASP A 210 0.49 9.95 15.96
N PRO A 211 1.13 10.86 16.74
CA PRO A 211 0.64 12.24 16.88
C PRO A 211 0.51 12.99 15.56
N LYS A 212 1.34 12.66 14.56
CA LYS A 212 1.30 13.28 13.23
C LYS A 212 0.13 12.81 12.38
N LEU A 213 -0.53 11.71 12.77
CA LEU A 213 -1.62 11.10 12.03
C LEU A 213 -2.97 11.20 12.76
N LEU A 214 -3.00 11.71 14.00
CA LEU A 214 -4.24 11.81 14.78
C LEU A 214 -5.30 12.64 14.05
N LYS A 215 -4.92 13.71 13.36
CA LYS A 215 -5.84 14.55 12.59
C LYS A 215 -6.40 13.84 11.38
N LEU A 216 -5.58 13.09 10.65
CA LEU A 216 -6.06 12.23 9.56
C LEU A 216 -7.04 11.18 10.10
N LYS A 217 -6.72 10.52 11.21
CA LYS A 217 -7.60 9.54 11.85
C LYS A 217 -8.96 10.16 12.19
N GLN A 218 -8.99 11.32 12.82
CA GLN A 218 -10.21 12.06 13.17
C GLN A 218 -11.04 12.43 11.93
N LEU A 219 -10.39 12.83 10.82
CA LEU A 219 -11.08 13.10 9.55
C LEU A 219 -11.75 11.83 8.99
N ILE A 220 -11.05 10.70 9.01
CA ILE A 220 -11.60 9.41 8.55
C ILE A 220 -12.78 8.98 9.45
N GLU A 221 -12.63 9.09 10.77
CA GLU A 221 -13.71 8.77 11.72
C GLU A 221 -14.94 9.66 11.51
N LYS A 222 -14.73 10.95 11.29
CA LYS A 222 -15.81 11.94 11.13
C LYS A 222 -16.58 11.78 9.83
N TYR A 223 -15.89 11.57 8.72
CA TYR A 223 -16.49 11.69 7.40
C TYR A 223 -16.68 10.37 6.66
N VAL A 224 -15.89 9.34 6.98
CA VAL A 224 -15.80 8.12 6.16
C VAL A 224 -16.37 6.90 6.85
N VAL A 225 -16.15 6.74 8.16
CA VAL A 225 -16.63 5.59 8.92
C VAL A 225 -18.15 5.49 8.85
N GLY A 226 -18.66 4.29 8.54
CA GLY A 226 -20.08 4.00 8.46
C GLY A 226 -20.80 4.56 7.22
N LYS A 227 -20.07 4.99 6.20
CA LYS A 227 -20.64 5.49 4.94
C LYS A 227 -20.69 4.43 3.83
N PHE A 228 -19.99 3.30 4.00
CA PHE A 228 -19.90 2.21 3.04
C PHE A 228 -20.15 0.85 3.67
#